data_b888f44bfdae1a0ed9b4b241c7d15fb8
#
_entry.id   b888f44bfdae1a0ed9b4b241c7d15fb8
#
_cell.length_a   1.000
_cell.length_b   1.000
_cell.length_c   1.000
_cell.angle_alpha   90.00
_cell.angle_beta   90.00
_cell.angle_gamma   90.00
#
_symmetry.space_group_name_H-M   'P 1'
#
loop_
_entity.id
_entity.type
_entity.pdbx_description
1 polymer ?
#
loop_
_entity_poly.entity_id
_entity_poly.type
_entity_poly.pdbx_seq_one_letter_code
_entity_poly.pdbx_strand_id
1 'polypeptide(L)'
;LQKDGFEADDVIGTLAHQADEMGILTYMLTPDKDYGQLIADNVKMYKPRHGGGYDIIGKEEVQQKYGIATPAQIIDLLALMGDSADNFPGCPGVGEKTAVKLINQFGSVANLLESTDQLKGKMKEKVMNATEDIKLSYFLATIRQDVPISLDLEAMKCKEPDAETLAKLFDELEFKTLTNKFLGKAEKT
;
A
#
# COMPACT_ATOMS: atom_id res chain seq x y z
N LEU A 1 -9.30 9.31 -10.61
CA LEU A 1 -10.39 9.42 -9.64
C LEU A 1 -9.91 10.17 -8.41
N GLN A 2 -10.78 10.95 -7.80
CA GLN A 2 -10.53 11.74 -6.60
C GLN A 2 -11.78 11.73 -5.72
N LYS A 3 -11.57 11.73 -4.40
CA LYS A 3 -12.65 11.88 -3.42
C LYS A 3 -12.19 12.79 -2.30
N ASP A 4 -12.85 13.92 -2.13
CA ASP A 4 -12.49 14.89 -1.09
C ASP A 4 -12.62 14.26 0.31
N GLY A 5 -11.65 14.53 1.17
CA GLY A 5 -11.58 14.00 2.53
C GLY A 5 -10.95 12.61 2.66
N PHE A 6 -10.43 12.05 1.58
CA PHE A 6 -9.73 10.75 1.55
C PHE A 6 -8.39 10.87 0.84
N GLU A 7 -7.45 10.04 1.23
CA GLU A 7 -6.16 9.92 0.58
C GLU A 7 -6.26 9.10 -0.71
N ALA A 8 -5.26 9.23 -1.59
CA ALA A 8 -5.21 8.42 -2.82
C ALA A 8 -5.19 6.92 -2.51
N ASP A 9 -4.51 6.55 -1.43
CA ASP A 9 -4.36 5.17 -0.95
C ASP A 9 -5.70 4.56 -0.55
N ASP A 10 -6.56 5.34 0.12
CA ASP A 10 -7.91 4.93 0.48
C ASP A 10 -8.78 4.69 -0.75
N VAL A 11 -8.68 5.59 -1.75
CA VAL A 11 -9.39 5.44 -3.03
C VAL A 11 -8.93 4.17 -3.75
N ILE A 12 -7.62 3.94 -3.84
CA ILE A 12 -7.05 2.75 -4.49
C ILE A 12 -7.43 1.49 -3.70
N GLY A 13 -7.32 1.52 -2.35
CA GLY A 13 -7.68 0.40 -1.49
C GLY A 13 -9.15 0.00 -1.66
N THR A 14 -10.06 1.00 -1.70
CA THR A 14 -11.49 0.75 -1.91
C THR A 14 -11.79 0.14 -3.29
N LEU A 15 -11.18 0.67 -4.35
CA LEU A 15 -11.39 0.16 -5.70
C LEU A 15 -10.78 -1.23 -5.89
N ALA A 16 -9.61 -1.49 -5.31
CA ALA A 16 -8.97 -2.80 -5.32
C ALA A 16 -9.82 -3.85 -4.59
N HIS A 17 -10.40 -3.47 -3.44
CA HIS A 17 -11.31 -4.34 -2.69
C HIS A 17 -12.56 -4.68 -3.49
N GLN A 18 -13.23 -3.69 -4.09
CA GLN A 18 -14.39 -3.92 -4.96
C GLN A 18 -14.06 -4.81 -6.16
N ALA A 19 -12.88 -4.63 -6.76
CA ALA A 19 -12.40 -5.46 -7.86
C ALA A 19 -12.15 -6.91 -7.42
N ASP A 20 -11.58 -7.12 -6.23
CA ASP A 20 -11.38 -8.47 -5.67
C ASP A 20 -12.71 -9.20 -5.43
N GLU A 21 -13.71 -8.50 -4.85
CA GLU A 21 -15.07 -9.04 -4.67
C GLU A 21 -15.75 -9.44 -5.98
N MET A 22 -15.42 -8.74 -7.08
CA MET A 22 -15.90 -9.08 -8.43
C MET A 22 -15.05 -10.14 -9.14
N GLY A 23 -13.99 -10.66 -8.50
CA GLY A 23 -13.06 -11.62 -9.08
C GLY A 23 -12.16 -11.04 -10.19
N ILE A 24 -11.95 -9.73 -10.21
CA ILE A 24 -11.18 -9.03 -11.24
C ILE A 24 -9.71 -8.97 -10.84
N LEU A 25 -8.83 -9.54 -11.67
CA LEU A 25 -7.39 -9.45 -11.46
C LEU A 25 -6.92 -7.99 -11.55
N THR A 26 -6.40 -7.50 -10.44
CA THR A 26 -6.03 -6.09 -10.24
C THR A 26 -4.54 -5.99 -9.91
N TYR A 27 -3.86 -5.05 -10.56
CA TYR A 27 -2.47 -4.72 -10.26
C TYR A 27 -2.37 -3.28 -9.74
N MET A 28 -1.88 -3.12 -8.52
CA MET A 28 -1.54 -1.82 -7.96
C MET A 28 -0.10 -1.48 -8.35
N LEU A 29 0.08 -0.51 -9.23
CA LEU A 29 1.39 -0.06 -9.70
C LEU A 29 1.99 0.93 -8.68
N THR A 30 2.73 0.43 -7.72
CA THR A 30 3.31 1.23 -6.64
C THR A 30 4.60 0.59 -6.10
N PRO A 31 5.61 1.40 -5.69
CA PRO A 31 6.75 0.92 -4.92
C PRO A 31 6.46 0.86 -3.41
N ASP A 32 5.33 1.45 -2.96
CA ASP A 32 5.01 1.62 -1.56
C ASP A 32 4.69 0.28 -0.89
N LYS A 33 5.39 0.02 0.21
CA LYS A 33 5.26 -1.23 0.99
C LYS A 33 3.90 -1.38 1.68
N ASP A 34 3.24 -0.26 1.98
CA ASP A 34 2.03 -0.24 2.79
C ASP A 34 0.83 -0.81 2.02
N TYR A 35 0.87 -0.71 0.68
CA TYR A 35 -0.09 -1.39 -0.19
C TYR A 35 -0.04 -2.93 -0.10
N GLY A 36 1.00 -3.48 0.51
CA GLY A 36 1.07 -4.91 0.79
C GLY A 36 -0.12 -5.41 1.64
N GLN A 37 -0.71 -4.56 2.49
CA GLN A 37 -1.89 -4.89 3.29
C GLN A 37 -3.14 -5.16 2.44
N LEU A 38 -3.20 -4.62 1.22
CA LEU A 38 -4.32 -4.72 0.29
C LEU A 38 -4.26 -5.97 -0.61
N ILE A 39 -3.16 -6.72 -0.57
CA ILE A 39 -2.97 -7.90 -1.41
C ILE A 39 -3.99 -8.98 -1.04
N ALA A 40 -4.74 -9.43 -2.05
CA ALA A 40 -5.81 -10.40 -1.96
C ALA A 40 -5.67 -11.48 -3.03
N ASP A 41 -6.69 -12.31 -3.24
CA ASP A 41 -6.63 -13.38 -4.26
C ASP A 41 -6.47 -12.81 -5.67
N ASN A 42 -7.21 -11.75 -5.98
CA ASN A 42 -7.17 -11.10 -7.28
C ASN A 42 -6.42 -9.76 -7.27
N VAL A 43 -5.88 -9.31 -6.12
CA VAL A 43 -5.16 -8.04 -5.98
C VAL A 43 -3.68 -8.29 -5.74
N LYS A 44 -2.83 -7.72 -6.58
CA LYS A 44 -1.36 -7.86 -6.53
C LYS A 44 -0.69 -6.50 -6.67
N MET A 45 0.50 -6.36 -6.10
CA MET A 45 1.34 -5.21 -6.39
C MET A 45 2.18 -5.46 -7.65
N TYR A 46 2.34 -4.43 -8.45
CA TYR A 46 3.23 -4.38 -9.60
C TYR A 46 4.32 -3.35 -9.31
N LYS A 47 5.41 -3.83 -8.72
CA LYS A 47 6.46 -2.98 -8.15
C LYS A 47 7.59 -2.71 -9.14
N PRO A 48 7.88 -1.44 -9.50
CA PRO A 48 9.02 -1.10 -10.35
C PRO A 48 10.36 -1.51 -9.73
N ARG A 49 11.25 -2.06 -10.55
CA ARG A 49 12.65 -2.38 -10.16
C ARG A 49 13.60 -1.26 -10.48
N HIS A 50 14.61 -1.10 -9.65
CA HIS A 50 15.78 -0.31 -9.99
C HIS A 50 16.50 -0.95 -11.20
N GLY A 51 16.68 -0.20 -12.28
CA GLY A 51 17.31 -0.71 -13.51
C GLY A 51 16.35 -1.25 -14.56
N GLY A 52 15.05 -1.15 -14.30
CA GLY A 52 13.98 -1.54 -15.23
C GLY A 52 13.32 -2.88 -14.91
N GLY A 53 12.13 -3.07 -15.47
CA GLY A 53 11.26 -4.20 -15.17
C GLY A 53 10.47 -4.02 -13.87
N TYR A 54 9.74 -5.07 -13.49
CA TYR A 54 8.80 -5.05 -12.38
C TYR A 54 8.82 -6.38 -11.63
N ASP A 55 8.49 -6.35 -10.35
CA ASP A 55 8.15 -7.52 -9.55
C ASP A 55 6.63 -7.58 -9.35
N ILE A 56 6.05 -8.74 -9.54
CA ILE A 56 4.66 -9.01 -9.15
C ILE A 56 4.70 -9.60 -7.76
N ILE A 57 4.02 -8.94 -6.82
CA ILE A 57 3.99 -9.33 -5.42
C ILE A 57 2.57 -9.72 -5.06
N GLY A 58 2.37 -10.98 -4.74
CA GLY A 58 1.12 -11.56 -4.25
C GLY A 58 1.22 -11.95 -2.77
N LYS A 59 0.27 -12.76 -2.31
CA LYS A 59 0.18 -13.21 -0.91
C LYS A 59 1.44 -13.94 -0.46
N GLU A 60 1.93 -14.87 -1.28
CA GLU A 60 3.08 -15.69 -0.94
C GLU A 60 4.36 -14.87 -0.77
N GLU A 61 4.61 -13.92 -1.68
CA GLU A 61 5.77 -13.05 -1.64
C GLU A 61 5.76 -12.16 -0.40
N VAL A 62 4.58 -11.64 -0.01
CA VAL A 62 4.42 -10.83 1.21
C VAL A 62 4.66 -11.69 2.44
N GLN A 63 4.04 -12.87 2.52
CA GLN A 63 4.18 -13.78 3.65
C GLN A 63 5.64 -14.21 3.85
N GLN A 64 6.33 -14.57 2.76
CA GLN A 64 7.74 -14.95 2.81
C GLN A 64 8.64 -13.79 3.21
N LYS A 65 8.41 -12.61 2.62
CA LYS A 65 9.23 -11.42 2.86
C LYS A 65 9.17 -10.96 4.31
N TYR A 66 7.97 -10.90 4.87
CA TYR A 66 7.74 -10.34 6.22
C TYR A 66 7.64 -11.42 7.30
N GLY A 67 7.55 -12.70 6.95
CA GLY A 67 7.41 -13.80 7.91
C GLY A 67 6.08 -13.76 8.66
N ILE A 68 5.00 -13.34 8.00
CA ILE A 68 3.64 -13.19 8.54
C ILE A 68 2.67 -14.17 7.89
N ALA A 69 1.55 -14.45 8.55
CA ALA A 69 0.57 -15.41 8.06
C ALA A 69 -0.36 -14.86 6.96
N THR A 70 -0.67 -13.56 7.02
CA THR A 70 -1.55 -12.89 6.05
C THR A 70 -1.03 -11.51 5.67
N PRO A 71 -1.30 -11.01 4.45
CA PRO A 71 -0.94 -9.66 4.04
C PRO A 71 -1.50 -8.56 4.95
N ALA A 72 -2.71 -8.73 5.48
CA ALA A 72 -3.33 -7.78 6.40
C ALA A 72 -2.48 -7.50 7.66
N GLN A 73 -1.65 -8.46 8.10
CA GLN A 73 -0.75 -8.27 9.24
C GLN A 73 0.37 -7.24 9.00
N ILE A 74 0.52 -6.71 7.79
CA ILE A 74 1.40 -5.56 7.54
C ILE A 74 0.98 -4.37 8.40
N ILE A 75 -0.32 -4.15 8.59
CA ILE A 75 -0.84 -3.10 9.47
C ILE A 75 -0.32 -3.29 10.89
N ASP A 76 -0.38 -4.52 11.40
CA ASP A 76 0.11 -4.87 12.74
C ASP A 76 1.62 -4.63 12.88
N LEU A 77 2.40 -4.97 11.85
CA LEU A 77 3.83 -4.70 11.84
C LEU A 77 4.13 -3.21 11.87
N LEU A 78 3.46 -2.42 11.03
CA LEU A 78 3.62 -0.96 10.96
C LEU A 78 3.19 -0.31 12.29
N ALA A 79 2.09 -0.76 12.88
CA ALA A 79 1.62 -0.28 14.17
C ALA A 79 2.64 -0.48 15.28
N LEU A 80 3.42 -1.57 15.25
CA LEU A 80 4.47 -1.83 16.24
C LEU A 80 5.78 -1.12 15.92
N MET A 81 6.18 -1.08 14.65
CA MET A 81 7.44 -0.47 14.24
C MET A 81 7.38 1.06 14.21
N GLY A 82 6.20 1.61 13.94
CA GLY A 82 6.06 2.98 13.50
C GLY A 82 6.59 3.21 12.08
N ASP A 83 6.35 4.38 11.55
CA ASP A 83 6.96 4.84 10.30
C ASP A 83 7.35 6.32 10.40
N SER A 84 8.62 6.61 10.21
CA SER A 84 9.13 7.98 10.30
C SER A 84 8.82 8.80 9.04
N ALA A 85 8.57 8.15 7.89
CA ALA A 85 8.19 8.83 6.66
C ALA A 85 6.76 9.38 6.78
N ASP A 86 5.86 8.59 7.36
CA ASP A 86 4.45 8.92 7.57
C ASP A 86 4.16 9.46 8.98
N ASN A 87 5.22 9.61 9.79
CA ASN A 87 5.20 10.25 11.11
C ASN A 87 4.25 9.60 12.13
N PHE A 88 4.15 8.26 12.14
CA PHE A 88 3.47 7.59 13.24
C PHE A 88 4.43 6.84 14.17
N PRO A 89 4.15 6.87 15.51
CA PRO A 89 5.18 6.62 16.52
C PRO A 89 5.56 5.14 16.70
N GLY A 90 4.63 4.21 16.54
CA GLY A 90 4.85 2.81 16.87
C GLY A 90 5.15 2.55 18.35
N CYS A 91 5.82 1.43 18.62
CA CYS A 91 6.34 1.08 19.95
C CYS A 91 7.84 1.36 20.02
N PRO A 92 8.30 2.31 20.85
CA PRO A 92 9.70 2.69 20.90
C PRO A 92 10.66 1.52 21.16
N GLY A 93 11.61 1.33 20.24
CA GLY A 93 12.61 0.26 20.29
C GLY A 93 12.06 -1.13 19.92
N VAL A 94 10.94 -1.18 19.21
CA VAL A 94 10.46 -2.36 18.50
C VAL A 94 10.73 -2.17 17.01
N GLY A 95 11.69 -2.93 16.47
CA GLY A 95 11.97 -2.98 15.04
C GLY A 95 11.33 -4.22 14.40
N GLU A 96 11.50 -4.38 13.08
CA GLU A 96 10.87 -5.40 12.26
C GLU A 96 10.95 -6.81 12.85
N LYS A 97 12.15 -7.28 13.21
CA LYS A 97 12.33 -8.63 13.77
C LYS A 97 11.53 -8.87 15.05
N THR A 98 11.41 -7.84 15.88
CA THR A 98 10.65 -7.92 17.13
C THR A 98 9.16 -7.86 16.86
N ALA A 99 8.72 -6.98 15.96
CA ALA A 99 7.32 -6.88 15.53
C ALA A 99 6.84 -8.21 14.93
N VAL A 100 7.58 -8.78 13.99
CA VAL A 100 7.27 -10.10 13.39
C VAL A 100 7.14 -11.18 14.46
N LYS A 101 8.07 -11.22 15.43
CA LYS A 101 8.01 -12.19 16.53
C LYS A 101 6.73 -12.02 17.38
N LEU A 102 6.38 -10.77 17.70
CA LEU A 102 5.18 -10.48 18.49
C LEU A 102 3.92 -10.85 17.72
N ILE A 103 3.82 -10.49 16.44
CA ILE A 103 2.65 -10.80 15.63
C ILE A 103 2.53 -12.31 15.39
N ASN A 104 3.60 -13.03 15.16
CA ASN A 104 3.55 -14.49 15.06
C ASN A 104 3.16 -15.18 16.38
N GLN A 105 3.46 -14.56 17.52
CA GLN A 105 3.06 -15.11 18.83
C GLN A 105 1.62 -14.81 19.19
N PHE A 106 1.13 -13.60 18.90
CA PHE A 106 -0.18 -13.13 19.37
C PHE A 106 -1.22 -13.04 18.24
N GLY A 107 -0.81 -13.15 16.98
CA GLY A 107 -1.66 -13.09 15.79
C GLY A 107 -1.96 -11.66 15.32
N SER A 108 -2.16 -10.71 16.23
CA SER A 108 -2.45 -9.32 15.93
C SER A 108 -2.01 -8.38 17.06
N VAL A 109 -1.94 -7.09 16.75
CA VAL A 109 -1.75 -6.03 17.77
C VAL A 109 -2.87 -6.02 18.79
N ALA A 110 -4.11 -6.23 18.37
CA ALA A 110 -5.25 -6.28 19.30
C ALA A 110 -5.06 -7.36 20.36
N ASN A 111 -4.77 -8.60 19.93
CA ASN A 111 -4.50 -9.71 20.85
C ASN A 111 -3.26 -9.48 21.72
N LEU A 112 -2.22 -8.86 21.15
CA LEU A 112 -1.01 -8.49 21.91
C LEU A 112 -1.35 -7.55 23.06
N LEU A 113 -2.15 -6.50 22.79
CA LEU A 113 -2.53 -5.51 23.80
C LEU A 113 -3.45 -6.08 24.89
N GLU A 114 -4.31 -7.02 24.52
CA GLU A 114 -5.17 -7.74 25.47
C GLU A 114 -4.39 -8.77 26.31
N SER A 115 -3.27 -9.26 25.80
CA SER A 115 -2.47 -10.33 26.43
C SER A 115 -1.11 -9.83 26.94
N THR A 116 -1.01 -8.58 27.34
CA THR A 116 0.27 -7.98 27.83
C THR A 116 0.81 -8.66 29.10
N ASP A 117 -0.03 -9.38 29.86
CA ASP A 117 0.37 -10.20 31.00
C ASP A 117 1.29 -11.38 30.61
N GLN A 118 1.19 -11.87 29.38
CA GLN A 118 2.05 -12.92 28.84
C GLN A 118 3.44 -12.41 28.43
N LEU A 119 3.61 -11.09 28.30
CA LEU A 119 4.91 -10.47 28.06
C LEU A 119 5.73 -10.40 29.36
N LYS A 120 7.05 -10.43 29.22
CA LYS A 120 7.98 -10.41 30.37
C LYS A 120 8.98 -9.24 30.25
N GLY A 121 9.42 -8.77 31.43
CA GLY A 121 10.48 -7.78 31.56
C GLY A 121 10.24 -6.49 30.76
N LYS A 122 11.29 -5.95 30.19
CA LYS A 122 11.27 -4.66 29.47
C LYS A 122 10.30 -4.63 28.28
N MET A 123 10.00 -5.78 27.66
CA MET A 123 9.06 -5.80 26.54
C MET A 123 7.62 -5.51 27.00
N LYS A 124 7.23 -6.09 28.16
CA LYS A 124 5.93 -5.78 28.77
C LYS A 124 5.79 -4.28 29.05
N GLU A 125 6.80 -3.70 29.71
CA GLU A 125 6.80 -2.27 30.04
C GLU A 125 6.70 -1.39 28.78
N LYS A 126 7.48 -1.71 27.73
CA LYS A 126 7.45 -0.97 26.45
C LYS A 126 6.07 -0.98 25.81
N VAL A 127 5.47 -2.16 25.65
CA VAL A 127 4.16 -2.31 25.00
C VAL A 127 3.08 -1.61 25.82
N MET A 128 3.09 -1.78 27.15
CA MET A 128 2.11 -1.12 28.02
C MET A 128 2.22 0.41 27.97
N ASN A 129 3.45 0.96 28.00
CA ASN A 129 3.68 2.38 27.94
C ASN A 129 3.35 3.00 26.57
N ALA A 130 3.47 2.22 25.50
CA ALA A 130 3.20 2.66 24.13
C ALA A 130 1.80 2.26 23.63
N THR A 131 0.89 1.82 24.48
CA THR A 131 -0.42 1.29 24.07
C THR A 131 -1.18 2.27 23.18
N GLU A 132 -1.25 3.54 23.56
CA GLU A 132 -1.97 4.56 22.76
C GLU A 132 -1.24 4.91 21.46
N ASP A 133 0.09 4.95 21.48
CA ASP A 133 0.92 5.17 20.30
C ASP A 133 0.77 4.02 19.28
N ILE A 134 0.71 2.79 19.77
CA ILE A 134 0.47 1.59 18.93
C ILE A 134 -0.94 1.64 18.31
N LYS A 135 -1.97 1.99 19.08
CA LYS A 135 -3.34 2.12 18.56
C LYS A 135 -3.44 3.24 17.52
N LEU A 136 -2.82 4.39 17.79
CA LEU A 136 -2.77 5.49 16.85
C LEU A 136 -2.06 5.07 15.56
N SER A 137 -0.90 4.41 15.67
CA SER A 137 -0.15 3.93 14.52
C SER A 137 -0.93 2.88 13.72
N TYR A 138 -1.66 1.98 14.38
CA TYR A 138 -2.54 1.03 13.72
C TYR A 138 -3.63 1.74 12.90
N PHE A 139 -4.26 2.75 13.50
CA PHE A 139 -5.28 3.55 12.82
C PHE A 139 -4.71 4.29 11.60
N LEU A 140 -3.55 4.94 11.76
CA LEU A 140 -2.90 5.70 10.69
C LEU A 140 -2.34 4.81 9.57
N ALA A 141 -1.81 3.63 9.90
CA ALA A 141 -1.29 2.68 8.92
C ALA A 141 -2.38 1.96 8.13
N THR A 142 -3.64 2.00 8.59
CA THR A 142 -4.74 1.27 7.95
C THR A 142 -5.26 2.06 6.75
N ILE A 143 -5.05 1.54 5.55
CA ILE A 143 -5.67 2.06 4.32
C ILE A 143 -7.15 1.73 4.35
N ARG A 144 -7.99 2.73 4.21
CA ARG A 144 -9.44 2.58 4.20
C ARG A 144 -9.92 1.94 2.89
N GLN A 145 -10.94 1.09 3.01
CA GLN A 145 -11.54 0.37 1.89
C GLN A 145 -13.06 0.65 1.77
N ASP A 146 -13.50 1.72 2.43
CA ASP A 146 -14.92 2.11 2.54
C ASP A 146 -15.18 3.54 2.02
N VAL A 147 -14.30 4.05 1.16
CA VAL A 147 -14.52 5.36 0.50
C VAL A 147 -15.83 5.32 -0.28
N PRO A 148 -16.70 6.34 -0.20
CA PRO A 148 -17.96 6.38 -0.95
C PRO A 148 -17.72 6.65 -2.44
N ILE A 149 -17.15 5.64 -3.11
CA ILE A 149 -16.81 5.60 -4.53
C ILE A 149 -17.14 4.19 -5.06
N SER A 150 -17.51 4.08 -6.30
CA SER A 150 -17.80 2.80 -6.95
C SER A 150 -16.87 2.54 -8.13
N LEU A 151 -16.50 1.27 -8.33
CA LEU A 151 -15.74 0.80 -9.46
C LEU A 151 -16.64 0.76 -10.70
N ASP A 152 -16.43 1.69 -11.63
CA ASP A 152 -17.10 1.71 -12.94
C ASP A 152 -16.11 1.24 -14.01
N LEU A 153 -16.19 -0.04 -14.37
CA LEU A 153 -15.29 -0.65 -15.36
C LEU A 153 -15.45 -0.05 -16.76
N GLU A 154 -16.66 0.40 -17.13
CA GLU A 154 -16.87 1.00 -18.44
C GLU A 154 -16.23 2.39 -18.53
N ALA A 155 -16.37 3.18 -17.47
CA ALA A 155 -15.73 4.50 -17.38
C ALA A 155 -14.20 4.42 -17.30
N MET A 156 -13.67 3.30 -16.76
CA MET A 156 -12.23 3.07 -16.60
C MET A 156 -11.57 2.40 -17.81
N LYS A 157 -12.31 2.06 -18.86
CA LYS A 157 -11.71 1.52 -20.08
C LYS A 157 -10.67 2.48 -20.63
N CYS A 158 -9.49 1.94 -20.91
CA CYS A 158 -8.41 2.68 -21.56
C CYS A 158 -8.87 3.08 -22.96
N LYS A 159 -8.82 4.36 -23.26
CA LYS A 159 -9.17 4.93 -24.58
C LYS A 159 -7.88 5.30 -25.30
N GLU A 160 -7.97 5.36 -26.63
CA GLU A 160 -6.87 5.91 -27.42
C GLU A 160 -6.59 7.35 -26.97
N PRO A 161 -5.31 7.72 -26.84
CA PRO A 161 -4.93 9.07 -26.45
C PRO A 161 -5.41 10.10 -27.49
N ASP A 162 -5.88 11.26 -27.02
CA ASP A 162 -6.10 12.42 -27.87
C ASP A 162 -4.74 13.00 -28.30
N ALA A 163 -4.30 12.64 -29.50
CA ALA A 163 -2.99 12.99 -30.03
C ALA A 163 -2.81 14.52 -30.18
N GLU A 164 -3.89 15.26 -30.53
CA GLU A 164 -3.82 16.71 -30.69
C GLU A 164 -3.64 17.42 -29.35
N THR A 165 -4.42 17.04 -28.34
CA THR A 165 -4.31 17.58 -26.98
C THR A 165 -2.95 17.23 -26.37
N LEU A 166 -2.49 15.97 -26.55
CA LEU A 166 -1.18 15.56 -26.06
C LEU A 166 -0.02 16.30 -26.72
N ALA A 167 -0.09 16.54 -28.04
CA ALA A 167 0.92 17.29 -28.75
C ALA A 167 1.08 18.71 -28.18
N LYS A 168 -0.03 19.40 -27.96
CA LYS A 168 -0.04 20.76 -27.37
C LYS A 168 0.55 20.76 -25.96
N LEU A 169 0.14 19.81 -25.12
CA LEU A 169 0.62 19.70 -23.75
C LEU A 169 2.10 19.35 -23.68
N PHE A 170 2.55 18.43 -24.52
CA PHE A 170 3.98 18.03 -24.55
C PHE A 170 4.88 19.13 -25.11
N ASP A 171 4.36 19.97 -26.03
CA ASP A 171 5.09 21.14 -26.54
C ASP A 171 5.21 22.22 -25.45
N GLU A 172 4.09 22.53 -24.75
CA GLU A 172 4.06 23.47 -23.63
C GLU A 172 5.01 23.07 -22.50
N LEU A 173 5.08 21.76 -22.17
CA LEU A 173 5.94 21.22 -21.12
C LEU A 173 7.34 20.82 -21.61
N GLU A 174 7.68 21.04 -22.87
CA GLU A 174 8.94 20.67 -23.51
C GLU A 174 9.28 19.16 -23.37
N PHE A 175 8.30 18.26 -23.38
CA PHE A 175 8.45 16.82 -23.18
C PHE A 175 8.86 16.08 -24.48
N LYS A 176 10.03 16.37 -25.02
CA LYS A 176 10.56 15.82 -26.28
C LYS A 176 10.56 14.29 -26.34
N THR A 177 10.95 13.63 -25.24
CA THR A 177 11.01 12.15 -25.16
C THR A 177 9.62 11.55 -25.23
N LEU A 178 8.63 12.12 -24.53
CA LEU A 178 7.25 11.64 -24.54
C LEU A 178 6.59 11.89 -25.89
N THR A 179 6.83 13.06 -26.51
CA THR A 179 6.38 13.35 -27.87
C THR A 179 6.84 12.27 -28.85
N ASN A 180 8.14 11.94 -28.85
CA ASN A 180 8.67 10.91 -29.72
C ASN A 180 8.10 9.51 -29.45
N LYS A 181 7.81 9.20 -28.20
CA LYS A 181 7.29 7.89 -27.78
C LYS A 181 5.82 7.70 -28.12
N PHE A 182 4.99 8.72 -27.92
CA PHE A 182 3.53 8.60 -28.00
C PHE A 182 2.94 9.17 -29.30
N LEU A 183 3.61 10.13 -29.91
CA LEU A 183 3.12 10.80 -31.13
C LEU A 183 3.95 10.45 -32.38
N GLY A 184 4.99 9.61 -32.22
CA GLY A 184 5.93 9.32 -33.28
C GLY A 184 6.97 10.42 -33.49
N LYS A 185 8.07 10.09 -34.19
CA LYS A 185 9.03 11.11 -34.60
C LYS A 185 8.29 11.99 -35.62
N ALA A 186 8.14 13.29 -35.31
CA ALA A 186 7.77 14.24 -36.35
C ALA A 186 8.81 14.07 -37.47
N GLU A 187 8.35 13.62 -38.66
CA GLU A 187 9.19 13.65 -39.83
C GLU A 187 9.72 15.09 -39.99
N LYS A 188 11.03 15.25 -39.88
CA LYS A 188 11.69 16.51 -40.18
C LYS A 188 11.52 16.71 -41.67
N THR A 189 10.53 17.46 -42.06
CA THR A 189 10.47 18.12 -43.38
C THR A 189 11.48 19.25 -43.39
#